data_6710f2f4ed21d1dc49f9017b9808bae2
#
_entry.id   6710f2f4ed21d1dc49f9017b9808bae2
#
_cell.length_a   1.000
_cell.length_b   1.000
_cell.length_c   1.000
_cell.angle_alpha   90.00
_cell.angle_beta   90.00
_cell.angle_gamma   90.00
#
_symmetry.space_group_name_H-M   'P 1'
#
loop_
_entity.id
_entity.type
_entity.pdbx_description
1 polymer ?
#
loop_
_entity_poly.entity_id
_entity_poly.type
_entity_poly.pdbx_seq_one_letter_code
_entity_poly.pdbx_strand_id
1 'polypeptide(L)'
;MNPLEKIHMQLMWNRLISVVEEQAQTLIRTSFSTTVREAGDLSAGIFDPEGRMLAQAVTGTPGHVNSMAESVSHFLEKHPLESMKEGDCFLTNDPWLATGHLHDFTTVTPAFHQGRAVGLFSSTSHVVDVGGRGFGPDARQVFEEGLNIPILPLIKKGEVNHDLLEIVRANVREPVQVQGDLFSLAACNDEGCRRLTEMMEEFNLNDLKTLA
;
A
#
# COMPACT_ATOMS: atom_id res chain seq x y z
N MET A 1 17.93 -26.85 10.70
CA MET A 1 16.56 -27.06 10.18
C MET A 1 16.48 -28.46 9.58
N ASN A 2 15.59 -29.30 10.07
CA ASN A 2 15.38 -30.65 9.51
C ASN A 2 14.55 -30.58 8.21
N PRO A 3 14.43 -31.69 7.42
CA PRO A 3 13.71 -31.66 6.13
C PRO A 3 12.24 -31.23 6.25
N LEU A 4 11.52 -31.59 7.32
CA LEU A 4 10.13 -31.21 7.54
C LEU A 4 10.00 -29.70 7.85
N GLU A 5 10.92 -29.16 8.65
CA GLU A 5 10.98 -27.71 8.92
C GLU A 5 11.22 -26.91 7.65
N LYS A 6 12.07 -27.39 6.72
CA LYS A 6 12.30 -26.74 5.43
C LYS A 6 11.04 -26.73 4.56
N ILE A 7 10.32 -27.86 4.50
CA ILE A 7 9.07 -27.96 3.76
C ILE A 7 8.03 -27.01 4.36
N HIS A 8 7.88 -26.98 5.69
CA HIS A 8 6.95 -26.11 6.38
C HIS A 8 7.26 -24.64 6.12
N MET A 9 8.53 -24.25 6.19
CA MET A 9 8.97 -22.89 5.84
C MET A 9 8.61 -22.53 4.37
N GLN A 10 8.85 -23.43 3.42
CA GLN A 10 8.51 -23.20 2.02
C GLN A 10 7.00 -23.03 1.81
N LEU A 11 6.17 -23.80 2.54
CA LEU A 11 4.71 -23.65 2.49
C LEU A 11 4.27 -22.28 3.03
N MET A 12 4.82 -21.84 4.15
CA MET A 12 4.54 -20.51 4.72
C MET A 12 4.93 -19.39 3.75
N TRP A 13 6.12 -19.48 3.12
CA TRP A 13 6.56 -18.51 2.11
C TRP A 13 5.64 -18.46 0.89
N ASN A 14 5.26 -19.61 0.37
CA ASN A 14 4.34 -19.68 -0.77
C ASN A 14 2.97 -19.09 -0.40
N ARG A 15 2.51 -19.32 0.84
CA ARG A 15 1.27 -18.76 1.35
C ARG A 15 1.36 -17.24 1.49
N LEU A 16 2.49 -16.71 2.00
CA LEU A 16 2.70 -15.27 2.11
C LEU A 16 2.73 -14.59 0.74
N ILE A 17 3.38 -15.19 -0.27
CA ILE A 17 3.36 -14.71 -1.66
C ILE A 17 1.91 -14.69 -2.18
N SER A 18 1.11 -15.71 -1.88
CA SER A 18 -0.31 -15.75 -2.28
C SER A 18 -1.11 -14.62 -1.62
N VAL A 19 -0.82 -14.26 -0.37
CA VAL A 19 -1.47 -13.15 0.32
C VAL A 19 -1.24 -11.82 -0.40
N VAL A 20 0.01 -11.51 -0.75
CA VAL A 20 0.31 -10.26 -1.45
C VAL A 20 -0.19 -10.27 -2.91
N GLU A 21 -0.26 -11.42 -3.55
CA GLU A 21 -0.86 -11.53 -4.88
C GLU A 21 -2.38 -11.27 -4.83
N GLU A 22 -3.09 -11.78 -3.83
CA GLU A 22 -4.51 -11.46 -3.58
C GLU A 22 -4.72 -9.97 -3.28
N GLN A 23 -3.79 -9.34 -2.55
CA GLN A 23 -3.78 -7.88 -2.34
C GLN A 23 -3.73 -7.15 -3.70
N ALA A 24 -2.77 -7.47 -4.57
CA ALA A 24 -2.62 -6.87 -5.89
C ALA A 24 -3.85 -7.10 -6.78
N GLN A 25 -4.37 -8.33 -6.81
CA GLN A 25 -5.57 -8.67 -7.57
C GLN A 25 -6.81 -7.93 -7.06
N THR A 26 -6.90 -7.67 -5.76
CA THR A 26 -7.97 -6.86 -5.18
C THR A 26 -7.87 -5.42 -5.67
N LEU A 27 -6.66 -4.84 -5.69
CA LEU A 27 -6.44 -3.49 -6.23
C LEU A 27 -6.89 -3.41 -7.70
N ILE A 28 -6.50 -4.36 -8.55
CA ILE A 28 -6.91 -4.40 -9.97
C ILE A 28 -8.44 -4.46 -10.10
N ARG A 29 -9.09 -5.32 -9.33
CA ARG A 29 -10.56 -5.54 -9.42
C ARG A 29 -11.38 -4.38 -8.91
N THR A 30 -10.86 -3.61 -7.96
CA THR A 30 -11.60 -2.51 -7.32
C THR A 30 -11.28 -1.14 -7.89
N SER A 31 -10.15 -0.99 -8.61
CA SER A 31 -9.73 0.29 -9.19
C SER A 31 -10.67 0.82 -10.26
N PHE A 32 -10.76 2.12 -10.30
CA PHE A 32 -11.61 2.88 -11.25
C PHE A 32 -10.84 3.25 -12.51
N SER A 33 -9.54 3.59 -12.39
CA SER A 33 -8.72 3.97 -13.53
C SER A 33 -8.28 2.78 -14.39
N THR A 34 -8.14 3.03 -15.68
CA THR A 34 -7.64 2.04 -16.65
C THR A 34 -6.13 1.80 -16.51
N THR A 35 -5.39 2.77 -15.99
CA THR A 35 -3.95 2.65 -15.69
C THR A 35 -3.69 1.49 -14.73
N VAL A 36 -4.51 1.34 -13.72
CA VAL A 36 -4.41 0.23 -12.77
C VAL A 36 -5.03 -1.05 -13.32
N ARG A 37 -6.31 -0.98 -13.79
CA ARG A 37 -7.06 -2.17 -14.19
C ARG A 37 -6.49 -2.88 -15.41
N GLU A 38 -6.03 -2.11 -16.41
CA GLU A 38 -5.66 -2.65 -17.73
C GLU A 38 -4.14 -2.60 -17.96
N ALA A 39 -3.47 -1.54 -17.54
CA ALA A 39 -2.03 -1.44 -17.68
C ALA A 39 -1.26 -2.10 -16.52
N GLY A 40 -1.92 -2.35 -15.38
CA GLY A 40 -1.29 -2.99 -14.23
C GLY A 40 -0.24 -2.10 -13.54
N ASP A 41 -0.43 -0.77 -13.61
CA ASP A 41 0.51 0.18 -13.00
C ASP A 41 0.25 0.31 -11.50
N LEU A 42 0.74 -0.68 -10.79
CA LEU A 42 0.55 -0.86 -9.35
C LEU A 42 1.71 -1.65 -8.73
N SER A 43 1.78 -1.64 -7.41
CA SER A 43 2.59 -2.56 -6.61
C SER A 43 1.92 -2.84 -5.29
N ALA A 44 2.18 -4.00 -4.72
CA ALA A 44 1.62 -4.44 -3.44
C ALA A 44 2.65 -5.29 -2.69
N GLY A 45 2.71 -5.15 -1.37
CA GLY A 45 3.67 -5.87 -0.56
C GLY A 45 3.35 -5.88 0.93
N ILE A 46 3.97 -6.83 1.63
CA ILE A 46 3.91 -6.97 3.08
C ILE A 46 5.29 -6.71 3.69
N PHE A 47 5.30 -6.07 4.84
CA PHE A 47 6.47 -5.65 5.59
C PHE A 47 6.40 -6.14 7.03
N ASP A 48 7.56 -6.39 7.62
CA ASP A 48 7.65 -6.68 9.05
C ASP A 48 7.41 -5.40 9.90
N PRO A 49 7.33 -5.52 11.24
CA PRO A 49 7.14 -4.38 12.12
C PRO A 49 8.25 -3.32 12.04
N GLU A 50 9.43 -3.67 11.56
CA GLU A 50 10.56 -2.78 11.36
C GLU A 50 10.56 -2.12 9.96
N GLY A 51 9.56 -2.41 9.11
CA GLY A 51 9.41 -1.84 7.78
C GLY A 51 10.25 -2.53 6.70
N ARG A 52 10.80 -3.73 6.98
CA ARG A 52 11.54 -4.51 5.97
C ARG A 52 10.55 -5.34 5.14
N MET A 53 10.69 -5.28 3.83
CA MET A 53 9.82 -6.04 2.93
C MET A 53 10.02 -7.54 3.11
N LEU A 54 8.94 -8.26 3.41
CA LEU A 54 8.92 -9.73 3.48
C LEU A 54 8.57 -10.35 2.13
N ALA A 55 7.52 -9.85 1.49
CA ALA A 55 7.09 -10.32 0.18
C ALA A 55 6.41 -9.20 -0.61
N GLN A 56 6.46 -9.32 -1.93
CA GLN A 56 5.75 -8.47 -2.88
C GLN A 56 4.94 -9.31 -3.85
N ALA A 57 3.90 -8.73 -4.44
CA ALA A 57 3.17 -9.36 -5.51
C ALA A 57 4.06 -9.51 -6.76
N VAL A 58 3.85 -10.59 -7.49
CA VAL A 58 4.48 -10.79 -8.80
C VAL A 58 3.87 -9.84 -9.83
N THR A 59 2.56 -9.61 -9.72
CA THR A 59 1.83 -8.61 -10.50
C THR A 59 2.19 -7.21 -10.00
N GLY A 60 2.82 -6.40 -10.85
CA GLY A 60 3.16 -5.03 -10.49
C GLY A 60 4.23 -4.40 -11.37
N THR A 61 4.39 -3.09 -11.19
CA THR A 61 5.37 -2.27 -11.89
C THR A 61 6.75 -2.39 -11.23
N PRO A 62 7.77 -2.91 -11.94
CA PRO A 62 9.09 -3.12 -11.35
C PRO A 62 9.72 -1.86 -10.74
N GLY A 63 9.44 -0.68 -11.30
CA GLY A 63 9.93 0.61 -10.81
C GLY A 63 9.41 0.98 -9.42
N HIS A 64 8.22 0.52 -9.04
CA HIS A 64 7.62 0.84 -7.75
C HIS A 64 8.19 0.02 -6.58
N VAL A 65 8.74 -1.15 -6.85
CA VAL A 65 9.10 -2.13 -5.80
C VAL A 65 10.05 -1.58 -4.77
N ASN A 66 11.21 -1.08 -5.22
CA ASN A 66 12.24 -0.57 -4.32
C ASN A 66 11.82 0.76 -3.68
N SER A 67 11.16 1.64 -4.44
CA SER A 67 10.67 2.92 -3.93
C SER A 67 9.55 2.74 -2.91
N MET A 68 8.63 1.79 -3.12
CA MET A 68 7.63 1.43 -2.12
C MET A 68 8.28 0.84 -0.86
N ALA A 69 9.32 0.01 -1.01
CA ALA A 69 10.05 -0.54 0.12
C ALA A 69 10.70 0.56 0.97
N GLU A 70 11.32 1.55 0.33
CA GLU A 70 11.91 2.71 1.02
C GLU A 70 10.82 3.59 1.64
N SER A 71 9.69 3.81 0.95
CA SER A 71 8.63 4.68 1.42
C SER A 71 8.04 4.24 2.76
N VAL A 72 7.95 2.93 3.03
CA VAL A 72 7.43 2.41 4.30
C VAL A 72 8.24 2.92 5.49
N SER A 73 9.56 3.10 5.35
CA SER A 73 10.40 3.68 6.41
C SER A 73 9.97 5.11 6.75
N HIS A 74 9.64 5.94 5.73
CA HIS A 74 9.17 7.32 5.94
C HIS A 74 7.80 7.37 6.62
N PHE A 75 6.92 6.39 6.34
CA PHE A 75 5.65 6.28 7.08
C PHE A 75 5.90 5.94 8.55
N LEU A 76 6.82 5.03 8.86
CA LEU A 76 7.18 4.66 10.23
C LEU A 76 7.89 5.78 10.99
N GLU A 77 8.73 6.57 10.31
CA GLU A 77 9.35 7.75 10.90
C GLU A 77 8.32 8.79 11.34
N LYS A 78 7.29 9.02 10.51
CA LYS A 78 6.24 10.00 10.80
C LYS A 78 5.17 9.47 11.75
N HIS A 79 4.83 8.21 11.62
CA HIS A 79 3.83 7.49 12.41
C HIS A 79 4.45 6.19 12.91
N PRO A 80 5.15 6.18 14.06
CA PRO A 80 5.69 4.95 14.63
C PRO A 80 4.61 3.88 14.80
N LEU A 81 4.95 2.61 14.57
CA LEU A 81 3.98 1.50 14.56
C LEU A 81 3.15 1.43 15.84
N GLU A 82 3.74 1.77 17.00
CA GLU A 82 3.06 1.78 18.29
C GLU A 82 1.94 2.84 18.37
N SER A 83 2.03 3.89 17.54
CA SER A 83 1.02 4.94 17.44
C SER A 83 -0.14 4.58 16.54
N MET A 84 0.07 3.63 15.61
CA MET A 84 -0.94 3.17 14.67
C MET A 84 -1.99 2.29 15.36
N LYS A 85 -3.19 2.27 14.82
CA LYS A 85 -4.32 1.50 15.35
C LYS A 85 -4.93 0.65 14.25
N GLU A 86 -5.61 -0.41 14.65
CA GLU A 86 -6.40 -1.21 13.74
C GLU A 86 -7.43 -0.33 13.00
N GLY A 87 -7.50 -0.49 11.68
CA GLY A 87 -8.32 0.34 10.81
C GLY A 87 -7.70 1.68 10.39
N ASP A 88 -6.41 1.92 10.70
CA ASP A 88 -5.67 3.06 10.14
C ASP A 88 -5.18 2.72 8.72
N CYS A 89 -5.25 3.70 7.82
CA CYS A 89 -4.60 3.67 6.52
C CYS A 89 -4.02 5.06 6.25
N PHE A 90 -2.73 5.13 6.01
CA PHE A 90 -2.01 6.36 5.69
C PHE A 90 -1.70 6.40 4.21
N LEU A 91 -1.60 7.61 3.63
CA LEU A 91 -1.23 7.79 2.24
C LEU A 91 -0.28 8.96 2.04
N THR A 92 0.44 8.93 0.92
CA THR A 92 1.18 10.05 0.34
C THR A 92 1.30 9.88 -1.16
N ASN A 93 1.52 10.97 -1.88
CA ASN A 93 2.03 10.97 -3.25
C ASN A 93 3.26 11.88 -3.38
N ASP A 94 3.93 12.20 -2.27
CA ASP A 94 5.15 12.99 -2.30
C ASP A 94 6.26 12.22 -3.06
N PRO A 95 6.80 12.77 -4.17
CA PRO A 95 7.76 12.06 -5.02
C PRO A 95 9.07 11.69 -4.31
N TRP A 96 9.44 12.42 -3.26
CA TRP A 96 10.65 12.19 -2.48
C TRP A 96 10.48 11.14 -1.39
N LEU A 97 9.23 10.86 -1.01
CA LEU A 97 8.89 9.89 0.03
C LEU A 97 8.25 8.61 -0.54
N ALA A 98 7.89 8.62 -1.83
CA ALA A 98 7.22 7.51 -2.50
C ALA A 98 7.91 7.13 -3.83
N THR A 99 7.21 7.17 -4.96
CA THR A 99 7.64 6.51 -6.20
C THR A 99 8.18 7.45 -7.29
N GLY A 100 8.39 8.72 -6.99
CA GLY A 100 9.16 9.63 -7.85
C GLY A 100 8.34 10.60 -8.69
N HIS A 101 6.99 10.51 -8.70
CA HIS A 101 6.10 11.52 -9.30
C HIS A 101 4.73 11.56 -8.58
N LEU A 102 3.99 12.68 -8.75
CA LEU A 102 2.76 12.92 -7.98
C LEU A 102 1.59 12.00 -8.35
N HIS A 103 1.60 11.38 -9.52
CA HIS A 103 0.52 10.50 -9.96
C HIS A 103 0.49 9.17 -9.19
N ASP A 104 1.59 8.77 -8.57
CA ASP A 104 1.67 7.54 -7.79
C ASP A 104 1.29 7.80 -6.34
N PHE A 105 0.16 7.25 -5.93
CA PHE A 105 -0.22 7.23 -4.52
C PHE A 105 0.25 5.97 -3.86
N THR A 106 0.95 6.11 -2.74
CA THR A 106 1.38 5.01 -1.89
C THR A 106 0.58 5.03 -0.59
N THR A 107 0.07 3.87 -0.19
CA THR A 107 -0.64 3.69 1.07
C THR A 107 0.06 2.68 1.96
N VAL A 108 -0.07 2.87 3.28
CA VAL A 108 0.42 1.95 4.31
C VAL A 108 -0.67 1.70 5.34
N THR A 109 -0.93 0.43 5.62
CA THR A 109 -1.93 -0.05 6.59
C THR A 109 -1.27 -1.01 7.58
N PRO A 110 -1.38 -0.79 8.90
CA PRO A 110 -0.85 -1.73 9.89
C PRO A 110 -1.73 -2.99 9.98
N ALA A 111 -1.09 -4.17 9.95
CA ALA A 111 -1.74 -5.44 10.13
C ALA A 111 -1.73 -5.83 11.61
N PHE A 112 -2.90 -6.18 12.15
CA PHE A 112 -3.08 -6.58 13.54
C PHE A 112 -3.47 -8.06 13.64
N HIS A 113 -2.86 -8.76 14.60
CA HIS A 113 -3.25 -10.10 14.98
C HIS A 113 -3.31 -10.19 16.51
N GLN A 114 -4.43 -10.66 17.07
CA GLN A 114 -4.66 -10.74 18.52
C GLN A 114 -4.37 -9.43 19.27
N GLY A 115 -4.76 -8.28 18.68
CA GLY A 115 -4.60 -6.95 19.26
C GLY A 115 -3.18 -6.38 19.22
N ARG A 116 -2.25 -7.01 18.50
CA ARG A 116 -0.88 -6.51 18.31
C ARG A 116 -0.61 -6.27 16.84
N ALA A 117 0.10 -5.19 16.53
CA ALA A 117 0.62 -4.96 15.17
C ALA A 117 1.70 -6.01 14.88
N VAL A 118 1.53 -6.76 13.78
CA VAL A 118 2.41 -7.87 13.37
C VAL A 118 3.17 -7.57 12.09
N GLY A 119 2.79 -6.51 11.37
CA GLY A 119 3.42 -6.09 10.14
C GLY A 119 2.65 -4.93 9.50
N LEU A 120 3.00 -4.62 8.26
CA LEU A 120 2.40 -3.54 7.47
C LEU A 120 2.11 -4.05 6.06
N PHE A 121 0.99 -3.62 5.48
CA PHE A 121 0.76 -3.74 4.05
C PHE A 121 0.96 -2.38 3.39
N SER A 122 1.62 -2.38 2.24
CA SER A 122 1.75 -1.21 1.39
C SER A 122 1.29 -1.53 -0.03
N SER A 123 0.68 -0.55 -0.65
CA SER A 123 0.31 -0.60 -2.06
C SER A 123 0.55 0.76 -2.71
N THR A 124 0.89 0.72 -3.99
CA THR A 124 1.09 1.91 -4.82
C THR A 124 0.31 1.74 -6.12
N SER A 125 -0.29 2.81 -6.61
CA SER A 125 -0.89 2.84 -7.94
C SER A 125 -0.82 4.22 -8.57
N HIS A 126 -0.71 4.21 -9.90
CA HIS A 126 -0.76 5.40 -10.74
C HIS A 126 -2.20 5.85 -10.94
N VAL A 127 -2.58 6.99 -10.33
CA VAL A 127 -3.91 7.58 -10.55
C VAL A 127 -3.98 8.39 -11.84
N VAL A 128 -5.18 8.52 -12.41
CA VAL A 128 -5.41 9.12 -13.72
C VAL A 128 -5.13 10.64 -13.75
N ASP A 129 -5.25 11.33 -12.64
CA ASP A 129 -5.09 12.78 -12.56
C ASP A 129 -4.76 13.26 -11.14
N VAL A 130 -3.88 14.24 -11.04
CA VAL A 130 -3.54 14.93 -9.79
C VAL A 130 -3.68 16.46 -9.94
N GLY A 131 -4.40 16.92 -10.98
CA GLY A 131 -4.51 18.33 -11.33
C GLY A 131 -3.30 18.81 -12.13
N GLY A 132 -2.87 20.05 -11.88
CA GLY A 132 -1.70 20.64 -12.54
C GLY A 132 -1.72 20.58 -14.07
N ARG A 133 -0.57 20.29 -14.67
CA ARG A 133 -0.41 20.18 -16.13
C ARG A 133 -0.93 18.89 -16.74
N GLY A 134 -1.28 17.91 -15.90
CA GLY A 134 -1.60 16.56 -16.34
C GLY A 134 -0.34 15.71 -16.53
N PHE A 135 -0.54 14.44 -16.90
CA PHE A 135 0.55 13.49 -17.09
C PHE A 135 1.34 13.80 -18.36
N GLY A 136 2.62 14.16 -18.20
CA GLY A 136 3.52 14.47 -19.31
C GLY A 136 4.87 15.02 -18.84
N PRO A 137 5.88 15.08 -19.74
CA PRO A 137 7.26 15.46 -19.38
C PRO A 137 7.49 16.99 -19.34
N ASP A 138 6.46 17.81 -19.48
CA ASP A 138 6.59 19.26 -19.68
C ASP A 138 6.69 20.07 -18.38
N ALA A 139 6.42 19.47 -17.23
CA ALA A 139 6.58 20.10 -15.93
C ALA A 139 8.06 20.36 -15.63
N ARG A 140 8.39 21.57 -15.17
CA ARG A 140 9.77 21.98 -14.85
C ARG A 140 10.07 21.88 -13.36
N GLN A 141 9.03 21.77 -12.55
CA GLN A 141 9.12 21.64 -11.10
C GLN A 141 7.88 20.92 -10.58
N VAL A 142 8.01 20.24 -9.46
CA VAL A 142 6.96 19.43 -8.84
C VAL A 142 5.64 20.18 -8.63
N PHE A 143 5.68 21.46 -8.34
CA PHE A 143 4.47 22.29 -8.14
C PHE A 143 3.62 22.47 -9.41
N GLU A 144 4.18 22.21 -10.60
CA GLU A 144 3.44 22.24 -11.85
C GLU A 144 2.76 20.91 -12.16
N GLU A 145 3.20 19.81 -11.54
CA GLU A 145 2.62 18.47 -11.77
C GLU A 145 1.22 18.34 -11.18
N GLY A 146 0.97 18.95 -10.02
CA GLY A 146 -0.35 18.92 -9.40
C GLY A 146 -0.33 18.90 -7.89
N LEU A 147 -1.36 18.26 -7.30
CA LEU A 147 -1.56 18.17 -5.86
C LEU A 147 -0.50 17.26 -5.23
N ASN A 148 0.27 17.80 -4.30
CA ASN A 148 1.20 17.06 -3.46
C ASN A 148 0.57 16.86 -2.07
N ILE A 149 0.44 15.61 -1.63
CA ILE A 149 -0.10 15.21 -0.33
C ILE A 149 1.04 14.60 0.48
N PRO A 150 1.47 15.23 1.58
CA PRO A 150 2.44 14.61 2.48
C PRO A 150 1.81 13.38 3.15
N ILE A 151 2.61 12.58 3.86
CA ILE A 151 2.07 11.42 4.60
C ILE A 151 0.98 11.89 5.58
N LEU A 152 -0.26 11.50 5.30
CA LEU A 152 -1.46 11.81 6.08
C LEU A 152 -2.34 10.57 6.25
N PRO A 153 -3.18 10.51 7.30
CA PRO A 153 -4.20 9.45 7.39
C PRO A 153 -5.29 9.66 6.31
N LEU A 154 -5.51 8.65 5.48
CA LEU A 154 -6.70 8.53 4.63
C LEU A 154 -7.87 7.99 5.46
N ILE A 155 -7.59 6.99 6.29
CA ILE A 155 -8.55 6.39 7.21
C ILE A 155 -7.88 6.33 8.59
N LYS A 156 -8.61 6.69 9.63
CA LYS A 156 -8.16 6.63 11.02
C LYS A 156 -9.15 5.87 11.87
N LYS A 157 -8.75 4.71 12.38
CA LYS A 157 -9.62 3.80 13.16
C LYS A 157 -10.94 3.48 12.44
N GLY A 158 -10.88 3.24 11.13
CA GLY A 158 -12.04 2.97 10.30
C GLY A 158 -12.84 4.20 9.85
N GLU A 159 -12.49 5.41 10.31
CA GLU A 159 -13.14 6.66 9.92
C GLU A 159 -12.37 7.35 8.78
N VAL A 160 -13.07 7.63 7.68
CA VAL A 160 -12.49 8.27 6.49
C VAL A 160 -12.19 9.75 6.77
N ASN A 161 -11.03 10.21 6.32
CA ASN A 161 -10.65 11.62 6.34
C ASN A 161 -11.36 12.39 5.21
N HIS A 162 -12.56 12.87 5.48
CA HIS A 162 -13.37 13.59 4.50
C HIS A 162 -12.73 14.90 4.04
N ASP A 163 -12.02 15.62 4.91
CA ASP A 163 -11.36 16.88 4.56
C ASP A 163 -10.27 16.64 3.51
N LEU A 164 -9.49 15.57 3.64
CA LEU A 164 -8.50 15.17 2.65
C LEU A 164 -9.14 14.84 1.30
N LEU A 165 -10.25 14.10 1.32
CA LEU A 165 -10.98 13.77 0.09
C LEU A 165 -11.58 14.99 -0.60
N GLU A 166 -12.07 15.96 0.15
CA GLU A 166 -12.55 17.23 -0.42
C GLU A 166 -11.42 18.03 -1.07
N ILE A 167 -10.22 18.06 -0.46
CA ILE A 167 -9.04 18.67 -1.07
C ILE A 167 -8.68 17.96 -2.37
N VAL A 168 -8.66 16.62 -2.38
CA VAL A 168 -8.38 15.84 -3.61
C VAL A 168 -9.41 16.18 -4.70
N ARG A 169 -10.71 16.09 -4.38
CA ARG A 169 -11.79 16.38 -5.33
C ARG A 169 -11.71 17.76 -5.95
N ALA A 170 -11.34 18.76 -5.16
CA ALA A 170 -11.25 20.15 -5.61
C ALA A 170 -10.08 20.40 -6.56
N ASN A 171 -9.06 19.52 -6.58
CA ASN A 171 -7.83 19.72 -7.31
C ASN A 171 -7.65 18.82 -8.55
N VAL A 172 -8.49 17.80 -8.72
CA VAL A 172 -8.40 16.85 -9.85
C VAL A 172 -9.55 17.01 -10.83
N ARG A 173 -9.33 16.65 -12.09
CA ARG A 173 -10.35 16.72 -13.18
C ARG A 173 -11.29 15.51 -13.15
N GLU A 174 -10.79 14.37 -12.64
CA GLU A 174 -11.50 13.07 -12.59
C GLU A 174 -11.76 12.62 -11.13
N PRO A 175 -12.50 13.41 -10.33
CA PRO A 175 -12.59 13.18 -8.87
C PRO A 175 -13.19 11.83 -8.50
N VAL A 176 -14.11 11.29 -9.31
CA VAL A 176 -14.72 9.98 -9.06
C VAL A 176 -13.69 8.85 -9.21
N GLN A 177 -12.88 8.91 -10.27
CA GLN A 177 -11.87 7.88 -10.53
C GLN A 177 -10.76 7.95 -9.48
N VAL A 178 -10.21 9.14 -9.24
CA VAL A 178 -9.12 9.33 -8.27
C VAL A 178 -9.54 8.89 -6.87
N GLN A 179 -10.69 9.35 -6.40
CA GLN A 179 -11.20 8.93 -5.08
C GLN A 179 -11.46 7.42 -5.03
N GLY A 180 -12.01 6.84 -6.10
CA GLY A 180 -12.22 5.40 -6.22
C GLY A 180 -10.91 4.62 -6.10
N ASP A 181 -9.84 5.09 -6.75
CA ASP A 181 -8.52 4.46 -6.66
C ASP A 181 -7.89 4.59 -5.27
N LEU A 182 -8.05 5.74 -4.58
CA LEU A 182 -7.61 5.88 -3.20
C LEU A 182 -8.30 4.88 -2.25
N PHE A 183 -9.60 4.66 -2.42
CA PHE A 183 -10.32 3.63 -1.66
C PHE A 183 -9.90 2.22 -2.06
N SER A 184 -9.57 1.98 -3.33
CA SER A 184 -9.09 0.69 -3.80
C SER A 184 -7.72 0.33 -3.21
N LEU A 185 -6.83 1.32 -3.04
CA LEU A 185 -5.56 1.17 -2.33
C LEU A 185 -5.77 0.79 -0.85
N ALA A 186 -6.70 1.44 -0.15
CA ALA A 186 -7.02 1.08 1.22
C ALA A 186 -7.65 -0.33 1.31
N ALA A 187 -8.63 -0.63 0.45
CA ALA A 187 -9.33 -1.90 0.44
C ALA A 187 -8.42 -3.10 0.12
N CYS A 188 -7.45 -2.93 -0.78
CA CYS A 188 -6.51 -4.00 -1.08
C CYS A 188 -5.57 -4.30 0.10
N ASN A 189 -5.15 -3.28 0.85
CA ASN A 189 -4.36 -3.46 2.06
C ASN A 189 -5.19 -4.16 3.16
N ASP A 190 -6.46 -3.80 3.33
CA ASP A 190 -7.37 -4.45 4.27
C ASP A 190 -7.57 -5.94 3.93
N GLU A 191 -7.71 -6.27 2.64
CA GLU A 191 -7.75 -7.67 2.19
C GLU A 191 -6.43 -8.40 2.50
N GLY A 192 -5.29 -7.74 2.28
CA GLY A 192 -3.98 -8.26 2.67
C GLY A 192 -3.92 -8.57 4.18
N CYS A 193 -4.36 -7.63 5.03
CA CYS A 193 -4.42 -7.82 6.48
C CYS A 193 -5.31 -9.01 6.88
N ARG A 194 -6.48 -9.13 6.26
CA ARG A 194 -7.42 -10.24 6.51
C ARG A 194 -6.80 -11.59 6.13
N ARG A 195 -6.20 -11.69 4.94
CA ARG A 195 -5.53 -12.90 4.45
C ARG A 195 -4.32 -13.28 5.30
N LEU A 196 -3.57 -12.29 5.79
CA LEU A 196 -2.46 -12.54 6.71
C LEU A 196 -2.96 -13.15 8.01
N THR A 197 -4.05 -12.63 8.58
CA THR A 197 -4.65 -13.18 9.79
C THR A 197 -5.04 -14.65 9.59
N GLU A 198 -5.73 -14.98 8.50
CA GLU A 198 -6.06 -16.36 8.13
C GLU A 198 -4.81 -17.26 8.03
N MET A 199 -3.75 -16.76 7.37
CA MET A 199 -2.48 -17.48 7.27
C MET A 199 -1.83 -17.70 8.64
N MET A 200 -1.82 -16.68 9.51
CA MET A 200 -1.24 -16.80 10.85
C MET A 200 -2.00 -17.80 11.71
N GLU A 201 -3.31 -17.87 11.59
CA GLU A 201 -4.14 -18.88 12.26
C GLU A 201 -3.87 -20.29 11.68
N GLU A 202 -3.82 -20.44 10.36
CA GLU A 202 -3.53 -21.71 9.67
C GLU A 202 -2.20 -22.34 10.12
N PHE A 203 -1.16 -21.51 10.26
CA PHE A 203 0.18 -21.94 10.64
C PHE A 203 0.48 -21.80 12.13
N ASN A 204 -0.50 -21.35 12.94
CA ASN A 204 -0.38 -21.09 14.38
C ASN A 204 0.80 -20.15 14.71
N LEU A 205 0.90 -19.05 13.96
CA LEU A 205 1.93 -18.03 14.13
C LEU A 205 1.46 -16.93 15.07
N ASN A 206 2.35 -16.50 15.96
CA ASN A 206 2.10 -15.35 16.84
C ASN A 206 2.72 -14.05 16.29
N ASP A 207 3.72 -14.16 15.42
CA ASP A 207 4.40 -13.05 14.74
C ASP A 207 5.00 -13.54 13.42
N LEU A 208 5.63 -12.63 12.66
CA LEU A 208 6.26 -12.93 11.36
C LEU A 208 7.77 -13.16 11.46
N LYS A 209 8.36 -13.21 12.65
CA LYS A 209 9.82 -13.33 12.85
C LYS A 209 10.42 -14.57 12.21
N THR A 210 9.63 -15.63 12.10
CA THR A 210 10.08 -16.86 11.43
C THR A 210 10.25 -16.67 9.91
N LEU A 211 9.61 -15.64 9.35
CA LEU A 211 9.62 -15.29 7.93
C LEU A 211 10.52 -14.07 7.63
N ALA A 212 11.05 -13.39 8.64
CA ALA A 212 11.87 -12.18 8.52
C ALA A 212 13.39 -12.48 8.42
#